data_43c9ae5b7a220b2cd47d044415c3eb53
#
_entry.id   43c9ae5b7a220b2cd47d044415c3eb53
#
_cell.length_a   1.000
_cell.length_b   1.000
_cell.length_c   1.000
_cell.angle_alpha   90.00
_cell.angle_beta   90.00
_cell.angle_gamma   90.00
#
_symmetry.space_group_name_H-M   'P 1'
#
loop_
_entity.id
_entity.type
_entity.pdbx_description
1 polymer ?
#
loop_
_entity_poly.entity_id
_entity_poly.type
_entity_poly.pdbx_seq_one_letter_code
_entity_poly.pdbx_strand_id
1 'polypeptide(L)'
;RTLDAFQDFMSATDAPWACWKAIDGSHAVRAQLEAADWLYHQICTALDCRPAAEQPKREWPLLPMEPLSQVRLDQALGEKEYRKQLKKCRKELAELHNELYRKKVPVVIVYEGWDAAGKGGNIKRLASALDPRGYEVIPIAAPTHDELARHYLWRFWERLPKTGHIAIFDRSWYGRVMVERLEGFCSEAEWQRAYDEINEFERELTDAGTVVVKFWVQIDKDTQLARFRERQNTPEKQWKITEEDWRNREKWDAYEEAVDEMLARTSTERAPWHILESVDKRYARIKAMRLVIGAIRQTLDR
;
A
#
# COMPACT_ATOMS: atom_id res chain seq x y z
N ARG A 1 -14.30 28.61 -26.06
CA ARG A 1 -13.17 27.89 -25.43
C ARG A 1 -13.44 27.50 -23.97
N THR A 2 -13.87 28.46 -23.10
CA THR A 2 -14.11 28.14 -21.67
C THR A 2 -15.38 27.32 -21.49
N LEU A 3 -16.46 27.63 -22.22
CA LEU A 3 -17.71 26.89 -22.14
C LEU A 3 -17.56 25.47 -22.67
N ASP A 4 -16.86 25.29 -23.78
CA ASP A 4 -16.57 23.97 -24.37
C ASP A 4 -15.78 23.10 -23.40
N ALA A 5 -14.76 23.70 -22.73
CA ALA A 5 -13.97 22.99 -21.71
C ALA A 5 -14.80 22.54 -20.50
N PHE A 6 -15.82 23.36 -20.08
CA PHE A 6 -16.76 22.96 -19.03
C PHE A 6 -17.69 21.83 -19.48
N GLN A 7 -18.16 21.85 -20.72
CA GLN A 7 -19.01 20.79 -21.27
C GLN A 7 -18.22 19.48 -21.37
N ASP A 8 -16.99 19.53 -21.87
CA ASP A 8 -16.10 18.39 -21.96
C ASP A 8 -15.81 17.82 -20.56
N PHE A 9 -15.52 18.67 -19.59
CA PHE A 9 -15.28 18.30 -18.20
C PHE A 9 -16.52 17.61 -17.59
N MET A 10 -17.70 18.21 -17.71
CA MET A 10 -18.93 17.64 -17.19
C MET A 10 -19.22 16.28 -17.86
N SER A 11 -19.11 16.19 -19.17
CA SER A 11 -19.35 14.95 -19.92
C SER A 11 -18.37 13.83 -19.55
N ALA A 12 -17.11 14.19 -19.27
CA ALA A 12 -16.07 13.23 -18.91
C ALA A 12 -16.17 12.75 -17.46
N THR A 13 -16.86 13.49 -16.59
CA THR A 13 -16.96 13.22 -15.16
C THR A 13 -18.38 12.93 -14.68
N ASP A 14 -19.38 12.95 -15.57
CA ASP A 14 -20.76 12.59 -15.25
C ASP A 14 -20.92 11.08 -15.14
N ALA A 15 -21.47 10.63 -14.03
CA ALA A 15 -21.65 9.20 -13.76
C ALA A 15 -22.99 8.95 -13.05
N PRO A 16 -23.63 7.77 -13.25
CA PRO A 16 -24.91 7.46 -12.60
C PRO A 16 -24.90 7.56 -11.07
N TRP A 17 -23.75 7.36 -10.46
CA TRP A 17 -23.54 7.46 -9.00
C TRP A 17 -22.98 8.81 -8.54
N ALA A 18 -22.63 9.71 -9.46
CA ALA A 18 -22.08 11.04 -9.21
C ALA A 18 -22.44 11.96 -10.37
N CYS A 19 -23.72 12.28 -10.51
CA CYS A 19 -24.22 13.06 -11.63
C CYS A 19 -24.09 14.58 -11.41
N TRP A 20 -23.74 15.30 -12.47
CA TRP A 20 -23.77 16.75 -12.50
C TRP A 20 -25.20 17.26 -12.57
N LYS A 21 -25.48 18.30 -11.79
CA LYS A 21 -26.74 19.05 -11.89
C LYS A 21 -26.43 20.49 -12.33
N ALA A 22 -26.81 20.84 -13.53
CA ALA A 22 -26.74 22.22 -13.98
C ALA A 22 -27.89 23.04 -13.36
N ILE A 23 -27.58 24.19 -12.77
CA ILE A 23 -28.52 25.10 -12.14
C ILE A 23 -28.42 26.46 -12.84
N ASP A 24 -29.55 27.04 -13.22
CA ASP A 24 -29.59 28.38 -13.78
C ASP A 24 -29.35 29.45 -12.71
N GLY A 25 -28.15 30.04 -12.73
CA GLY A 25 -27.70 31.09 -11.80
C GLY A 25 -28.23 32.51 -12.12
N SER A 26 -29.06 32.72 -13.13
CA SER A 26 -29.55 34.04 -13.52
C SER A 26 -30.40 34.75 -12.43
N HIS A 27 -31.06 33.96 -11.57
CA HIS A 27 -31.80 34.42 -10.40
C HIS A 27 -31.32 33.74 -9.13
N ALA A 28 -30.58 34.42 -8.29
CA ALA A 28 -29.93 33.90 -7.11
C ALA A 28 -30.86 33.09 -6.18
N VAL A 29 -32.03 33.63 -5.85
CA VAL A 29 -32.99 32.96 -4.93
C VAL A 29 -33.53 31.67 -5.57
N ARG A 30 -33.85 31.69 -6.87
CA ARG A 30 -34.33 30.51 -7.58
C ARG A 30 -33.24 29.45 -7.66
N ALA A 31 -32.01 29.83 -7.96
CA ALA A 31 -30.84 28.90 -7.98
C ALA A 31 -30.61 28.27 -6.62
N GLN A 32 -30.71 29.04 -5.53
CA GLN A 32 -30.57 28.50 -4.16
C GLN A 32 -31.68 27.49 -3.82
N LEU A 33 -32.94 27.79 -4.18
CA LEU A 33 -34.06 26.87 -3.95
C LEU A 33 -33.89 25.58 -4.76
N GLU A 34 -33.52 25.67 -6.02
CA GLU A 34 -33.29 24.52 -6.90
C GLU A 34 -32.12 23.65 -6.38
N ALA A 35 -31.04 24.27 -5.93
CA ALA A 35 -29.92 23.57 -5.33
C ALA A 35 -30.32 22.84 -4.02
N ALA A 36 -31.07 23.52 -3.16
CA ALA A 36 -31.53 22.97 -1.90
C ALA A 36 -32.51 21.78 -2.11
N ASP A 37 -33.46 21.95 -3.05
CA ASP A 37 -34.44 20.92 -3.39
C ASP A 37 -33.76 19.68 -3.97
N TRP A 38 -32.85 19.89 -4.93
CA TRP A 38 -32.08 18.79 -5.50
C TRP A 38 -31.24 18.07 -4.45
N LEU A 39 -30.54 18.80 -3.58
CA LEU A 39 -29.75 18.22 -2.48
C LEU A 39 -30.63 17.45 -1.51
N TYR A 40 -31.80 17.98 -1.14
CA TYR A 40 -32.76 17.30 -0.29
C TYR A 40 -33.19 15.96 -0.90
N HIS A 41 -33.56 15.95 -2.18
CA HIS A 41 -33.92 14.72 -2.87
C HIS A 41 -32.78 13.70 -2.92
N GLN A 42 -31.54 14.15 -3.18
CA GLN A 42 -30.38 13.26 -3.16
C GLN A 42 -30.13 12.64 -1.77
N ILE A 43 -30.27 13.44 -0.70
CA ILE A 43 -30.13 12.94 0.67
C ILE A 43 -31.24 11.95 0.99
N CYS A 44 -32.49 12.24 0.70
CA CYS A 44 -33.62 11.33 0.92
C CYS A 44 -33.41 10.02 0.15
N THR A 45 -33.03 10.10 -1.12
CA THR A 45 -32.75 8.92 -1.93
C THR A 45 -31.61 8.08 -1.34
N ALA A 46 -30.54 8.73 -0.85
CA ALA A 46 -29.42 8.03 -0.24
C ALA A 46 -29.79 7.37 1.10
N LEU A 47 -30.71 7.96 1.87
CA LEU A 47 -31.21 7.40 3.13
C LEU A 47 -32.17 6.23 2.89
N ASP A 48 -32.99 6.30 1.85
CA ASP A 48 -33.99 5.28 1.51
C ASP A 48 -33.39 4.14 0.66
N CYS A 49 -32.37 4.42 -0.12
CA CYS A 49 -31.68 3.44 -0.95
C CYS A 49 -30.54 2.78 -0.19
N ARG A 50 -30.59 1.47 -0.05
CA ARG A 50 -29.37 0.69 0.19
C ARG A 50 -28.41 0.91 -0.97
N PRO A 51 -27.08 0.90 -0.71
CA PRO A 51 -26.09 1.25 -1.71
C PRO A 51 -26.38 0.54 -3.03
N ALA A 52 -26.63 1.38 -3.98
CA ALA A 52 -27.08 1.01 -5.30
C ALA A 52 -26.00 0.33 -6.11
N ALA A 53 -26.48 -0.21 -7.20
CA ALA A 53 -25.78 -0.56 -8.42
C ALA A 53 -24.33 -1.03 -8.22
N GLU A 54 -24.15 -2.32 -8.40
CA GLU A 54 -22.84 -2.90 -8.66
C GLU A 54 -22.07 -1.97 -9.61
N GLN A 55 -21.03 -1.33 -9.10
CA GLN A 55 -20.09 -0.66 -9.98
C GLN A 55 -19.58 -1.70 -10.99
N PRO A 56 -19.44 -1.34 -12.26
CA PRO A 56 -18.88 -2.26 -13.23
C PRO A 56 -17.56 -2.77 -12.70
N LYS A 57 -17.42 -4.08 -12.56
CA LYS A 57 -16.17 -4.72 -12.12
C LYS A 57 -15.08 -4.28 -13.10
N ARG A 58 -14.08 -3.58 -12.59
CA ARG A 58 -12.92 -3.20 -13.39
C ARG A 58 -12.04 -4.42 -13.58
N GLU A 59 -11.59 -4.60 -14.79
CA GLU A 59 -10.55 -5.59 -15.10
C GLU A 59 -9.18 -4.95 -14.86
N TRP A 60 -8.37 -5.60 -14.03
CA TRP A 60 -7.01 -5.17 -13.74
C TRP A 60 -6.01 -6.05 -14.48
N PRO A 61 -4.92 -5.50 -15.04
CA PRO A 61 -3.83 -6.30 -15.62
C PRO A 61 -3.02 -6.95 -14.49
N LEU A 62 -3.56 -8.03 -13.94
CA LEU A 62 -2.96 -8.75 -12.82
C LEU A 62 -1.85 -9.69 -13.28
N LEU A 63 -0.77 -9.72 -12.52
CA LEU A 63 0.32 -10.68 -12.69
C LEU A 63 0.03 -11.95 -11.87
N PRO A 64 0.32 -13.14 -12.41
CA PRO A 64 0.18 -14.37 -11.64
C PRO A 64 1.15 -14.36 -10.45
N MET A 65 0.64 -14.75 -9.28
CA MET A 65 1.42 -14.88 -8.07
C MET A 65 1.47 -16.34 -7.62
N GLU A 66 2.64 -16.78 -7.18
CA GLU A 66 2.82 -18.10 -6.57
C GLU A 66 2.23 -18.11 -5.16
N PRO A 67 1.43 -19.14 -4.76
CA PRO A 67 0.96 -19.27 -3.40
C PRO A 67 2.11 -19.31 -2.39
N LEU A 68 1.92 -18.72 -1.22
CA LEU A 68 2.97 -18.60 -0.20
C LEU A 68 3.51 -19.97 0.25
N SER A 69 2.67 -20.99 0.23
CA SER A 69 3.05 -22.39 0.56
C SER A 69 4.06 -22.99 -0.43
N GLN A 70 4.16 -22.46 -1.65
CA GLN A 70 5.08 -22.94 -2.70
C GLN A 70 6.37 -22.12 -2.77
N VAL A 71 6.44 -21.00 -2.06
CA VAL A 71 7.62 -20.13 -2.06
C VAL A 71 8.81 -20.82 -1.44
N ARG A 72 9.89 -20.93 -2.19
CA ARG A 72 11.14 -21.57 -1.74
C ARG A 72 11.88 -20.66 -0.77
N LEU A 73 12.04 -21.10 0.46
CA LEU A 73 12.65 -20.35 1.56
C LEU A 73 14.11 -20.74 1.86
N ASP A 74 14.71 -21.59 1.04
CA ASP A 74 16.07 -22.09 1.16
C ASP A 74 17.16 -21.10 0.70
N GLN A 75 16.78 -19.92 0.27
CA GLN A 75 17.68 -18.89 -0.21
C GLN A 75 18.53 -18.31 0.93
N ALA A 76 19.85 -18.32 0.77
CA ALA A 76 20.77 -17.80 1.78
C ALA A 76 21.93 -17.01 1.14
N LEU A 77 22.49 -16.09 1.91
CA LEU A 77 23.62 -15.28 1.48
C LEU A 77 24.72 -15.27 2.55
N GLY A 78 25.92 -15.74 2.18
CA GLY A 78 27.08 -15.76 3.06
C GLY A 78 27.50 -14.33 3.48
N GLU A 79 28.08 -14.21 4.67
CA GLU A 79 28.35 -12.90 5.27
C GLU A 79 29.30 -12.02 4.44
N LYS A 80 30.36 -12.61 3.86
CA LYS A 80 31.32 -11.88 3.02
C LYS A 80 30.65 -11.28 1.76
N GLU A 81 29.83 -12.10 1.10
CA GLU A 81 29.11 -11.67 -0.09
C GLU A 81 28.00 -10.65 0.27
N TYR A 82 27.31 -10.86 1.39
CA TYR A 82 26.35 -9.88 1.91
C TYR A 82 26.98 -8.50 2.11
N ARG A 83 28.13 -8.43 2.79
CA ARG A 83 28.84 -7.14 3.03
C ARG A 83 29.24 -6.46 1.72
N LYS A 84 29.73 -7.22 0.75
CA LYS A 84 30.11 -6.71 -0.58
C LYS A 84 28.89 -6.15 -1.32
N GLN A 85 27.80 -6.93 -1.38
CA GLN A 85 26.57 -6.51 -2.08
C GLN A 85 25.88 -5.34 -1.37
N LEU A 86 25.84 -5.35 -0.04
CA LEU A 86 25.27 -4.23 0.73
C LEU A 86 25.99 -2.91 0.46
N LYS A 87 27.33 -2.93 0.40
CA LYS A 87 28.12 -1.74 0.05
C LYS A 87 27.79 -1.23 -1.36
N LYS A 88 27.67 -2.15 -2.32
CA LYS A 88 27.29 -1.81 -3.69
C LYS A 88 25.90 -1.20 -3.76
N CYS A 89 24.90 -1.88 -3.21
CA CYS A 89 23.51 -1.39 -3.22
C CYS A 89 23.36 -0.04 -2.53
N ARG A 90 24.06 0.19 -1.41
CA ARG A 90 24.04 1.49 -0.73
C ARG A 90 24.56 2.63 -1.60
N LYS A 91 25.67 2.40 -2.31
CA LYS A 91 26.22 3.40 -3.21
C LYS A 91 25.24 3.73 -4.33
N GLU A 92 24.69 2.70 -4.98
CA GLU A 92 23.72 2.87 -6.07
C GLU A 92 22.44 3.58 -5.60
N LEU A 93 21.90 3.21 -4.43
CA LEU A 93 20.71 3.87 -3.88
C LEU A 93 20.95 5.34 -3.53
N ALA A 94 22.14 5.68 -3.01
CA ALA A 94 22.48 7.07 -2.73
C ALA A 94 22.57 7.92 -4.01
N GLU A 95 23.13 7.36 -5.09
CA GLU A 95 23.22 8.00 -6.40
C GLU A 95 21.80 8.20 -6.98
N LEU A 96 20.99 7.15 -6.98
CA LEU A 96 19.61 7.19 -7.48
C LEU A 96 18.73 8.14 -6.67
N HIS A 97 18.91 8.21 -5.33
CA HIS A 97 18.16 9.13 -4.49
C HIS A 97 18.40 10.60 -4.88
N ASN A 98 19.65 10.97 -5.18
CA ASN A 98 19.97 12.29 -5.68
C ASN A 98 19.33 12.55 -7.06
N GLU A 99 19.25 11.53 -7.91
CA GLU A 99 18.62 11.65 -9.21
C GLU A 99 17.11 11.79 -9.13
N LEU A 100 16.44 11.01 -8.26
CA LEU A 100 15.02 11.16 -7.93
C LEU A 100 14.68 12.59 -7.49
N TYR A 101 15.50 13.16 -6.62
CA TYR A 101 15.30 14.52 -6.14
C TYR A 101 15.39 15.54 -7.29
N ARG A 102 16.40 15.41 -8.19
CA ARG A 102 16.56 16.31 -9.33
C ARG A 102 15.45 16.17 -10.36
N LYS A 103 15.03 14.94 -10.66
CA LYS A 103 13.96 14.65 -11.64
C LYS A 103 12.55 14.77 -11.01
N LYS A 104 12.46 15.05 -9.71
CA LYS A 104 11.21 15.20 -8.95
C LYS A 104 10.31 13.96 -9.02
N VAL A 105 10.88 12.75 -9.07
CA VAL A 105 10.15 11.50 -9.10
C VAL A 105 9.90 11.01 -7.66
N PRO A 106 8.65 10.89 -7.20
CA PRO A 106 8.34 10.35 -5.89
C PRO A 106 8.40 8.82 -5.90
N VAL A 107 8.72 8.24 -4.73
CA VAL A 107 8.77 6.78 -4.55
C VAL A 107 7.98 6.37 -3.31
N VAL A 108 7.13 5.37 -3.45
CA VAL A 108 6.41 4.73 -2.36
C VAL A 108 6.88 3.28 -2.25
N ILE A 109 7.32 2.89 -1.06
CA ILE A 109 7.77 1.53 -0.77
C ILE A 109 6.91 0.96 0.35
N VAL A 110 6.25 -0.15 0.09
CA VAL A 110 5.33 -0.82 1.02
C VAL A 110 5.99 -2.09 1.55
N TYR A 111 5.97 -2.26 2.87
CA TYR A 111 6.40 -3.46 3.56
C TYR A 111 5.24 -4.11 4.30
N GLU A 112 4.82 -5.26 3.81
CA GLU A 112 3.92 -6.19 4.51
C GLU A 112 4.65 -7.51 4.79
N GLY A 113 4.09 -8.36 5.62
CA GLY A 113 4.66 -9.67 5.93
C GLY A 113 4.40 -10.11 7.35
N TRP A 114 4.72 -11.35 7.63
CA TRP A 114 4.50 -11.98 8.92
C TRP A 114 5.13 -11.22 10.09
N ASP A 115 4.57 -11.38 11.26
CA ASP A 115 5.21 -10.90 12.49
C ASP A 115 6.55 -11.62 12.70
N ALA A 116 7.55 -10.88 13.16
CA ALA A 116 8.94 -11.30 13.22
C ALA A 116 9.61 -11.69 11.87
N ALA A 117 8.97 -11.50 10.72
CA ALA A 117 9.60 -11.79 9.42
C ALA A 117 10.84 -10.93 9.14
N GLY A 118 10.94 -9.75 9.73
CA GLY A 118 12.13 -8.89 9.61
C GLY A 118 11.92 -7.60 8.84
N LYS A 119 10.67 -7.13 8.70
CA LYS A 119 10.28 -5.86 8.08
C LYS A 119 11.17 -4.70 8.52
N GLY A 120 11.14 -4.33 9.79
CA GLY A 120 11.91 -3.20 10.32
C GLY A 120 13.44 -3.33 10.16
N GLY A 121 13.97 -4.57 10.16
CA GLY A 121 15.38 -4.82 9.86
C GLY A 121 15.74 -4.60 8.39
N ASN A 122 14.82 -4.84 7.48
CA ASN A 122 14.95 -4.58 6.05
C ASN A 122 14.85 -3.07 5.78
N ILE A 123 13.81 -2.41 6.29
CA ILE A 123 13.60 -0.96 6.21
C ILE A 123 14.83 -0.20 6.71
N LYS A 124 15.37 -0.57 7.88
CA LYS A 124 16.58 0.06 8.43
C LYS A 124 17.78 0.01 7.48
N ARG A 125 17.97 -1.09 6.72
CA ARG A 125 19.10 -1.22 5.78
C ARG A 125 18.87 -0.40 4.52
N LEU A 126 17.65 -0.37 4.03
CA LEU A 126 17.26 0.47 2.89
C LEU A 126 17.43 1.96 3.25
N ALA A 127 16.80 2.40 4.34
CA ALA A 127 16.85 3.79 4.80
C ALA A 127 18.28 4.27 5.08
N SER A 128 19.16 3.39 5.58
CA SER A 128 20.57 3.74 5.85
C SER A 128 21.40 4.08 4.60
N ALA A 129 20.85 3.91 3.42
CA ALA A 129 21.47 4.29 2.14
C ALA A 129 20.96 5.62 1.60
N LEU A 130 19.96 6.22 2.23
CA LEU A 130 19.26 7.41 1.77
C LEU A 130 19.62 8.63 2.61
N ASP A 131 19.52 9.83 2.02
CA ASP A 131 19.64 11.08 2.76
C ASP A 131 18.41 11.28 3.67
N PRO A 132 18.59 11.52 4.98
CA PRO A 132 17.46 11.68 5.93
C PRO A 132 16.44 12.77 5.54
N ARG A 133 16.86 13.76 4.78
CA ARG A 133 15.99 14.86 4.33
C ARG A 133 15.05 14.47 3.19
N GLY A 134 15.34 13.37 2.49
CA GLY A 134 14.62 12.95 1.29
C GLY A 134 13.78 11.68 1.47
N TYR A 135 13.65 11.14 2.68
CA TYR A 135 12.77 10.01 2.93
C TYR A 135 12.06 10.10 4.29
N GLU A 136 10.95 9.39 4.39
CA GLU A 136 10.22 9.18 5.64
C GLU A 136 9.91 7.70 5.80
N VAL A 137 10.05 7.17 7.03
CA VAL A 137 9.53 5.85 7.40
C VAL A 137 8.24 6.05 8.18
N ILE A 138 7.17 5.48 7.68
CA ILE A 138 5.81 5.68 8.17
C ILE A 138 5.31 4.37 8.79
N PRO A 139 5.41 4.21 10.12
CA PRO A 139 4.81 3.07 10.80
C PRO A 139 3.30 3.25 10.86
N ILE A 140 2.56 2.25 10.42
CA ILE A 140 1.09 2.25 10.46
C ILE A 140 0.63 1.45 11.68
N ALA A 141 -0.03 2.17 12.58
CA ALA A 141 -0.71 1.62 13.75
C ALA A 141 -2.23 1.55 13.54
N ALA A 142 -2.97 1.10 14.55
CA ALA A 142 -4.43 1.18 14.56
C ALA A 142 -4.89 2.62 14.24
N PRO A 143 -5.99 2.78 13.48
CA PRO A 143 -6.48 4.10 13.12
C PRO A 143 -6.94 4.89 14.34
N THR A 144 -6.73 6.21 14.33
CA THR A 144 -7.29 7.13 15.31
C THR A 144 -8.79 7.29 15.11
N HIS A 145 -9.50 7.87 16.10
CA HIS A 145 -10.93 8.16 15.98
C HIS A 145 -11.25 9.04 14.75
N ASP A 146 -10.40 9.99 14.46
CA ASP A 146 -10.50 10.90 13.33
C ASP A 146 -10.31 10.19 11.98
N GLU A 147 -9.40 9.22 11.92
CA GLU A 147 -9.17 8.38 10.73
C GLU A 147 -10.32 7.39 10.51
N LEU A 148 -10.93 6.86 11.58
CA LEU A 148 -12.11 5.98 11.50
C LEU A 148 -13.35 6.68 10.94
N ALA A 149 -13.47 8.01 11.13
CA ALA A 149 -14.58 8.80 10.60
C ALA A 149 -14.46 9.08 9.09
N ARG A 150 -13.39 8.64 8.43
CA ARG A 150 -13.09 8.87 7.02
C ARG A 150 -12.88 7.55 6.28
N HIS A 151 -12.83 7.65 4.94
CA HIS A 151 -12.46 6.48 4.13
C HIS A 151 -11.07 5.98 4.54
N TYR A 152 -10.85 4.67 4.66
CA TYR A 152 -9.62 4.09 5.20
C TYR A 152 -8.35 4.49 4.43
N LEU A 153 -8.46 4.80 3.12
CA LEU A 153 -7.33 5.28 2.31
C LEU A 153 -6.93 6.72 2.62
N TRP A 154 -7.82 7.52 3.26
CA TRP A 154 -7.54 8.93 3.54
C TRP A 154 -6.24 9.13 4.31
N ARG A 155 -6.01 8.36 5.36
CA ARG A 155 -4.79 8.42 6.18
C ARG A 155 -3.50 8.14 5.42
N PHE A 156 -3.58 7.43 4.29
CA PHE A 156 -2.43 7.12 3.43
C PHE A 156 -2.22 8.23 2.40
N TRP A 157 -3.29 8.84 1.87
CA TRP A 157 -3.19 10.01 1.01
C TRP A 157 -2.42 11.15 1.68
N GLU A 158 -2.67 11.42 2.96
CA GLU A 158 -1.98 12.47 3.72
C GLU A 158 -0.49 12.19 3.98
N ARG A 159 -0.06 10.94 3.82
CA ARG A 159 1.30 10.48 4.06
C ARG A 159 2.11 10.22 2.80
N LEU A 160 1.55 10.54 1.63
CA LEU A 160 2.28 10.38 0.38
C LEU A 160 3.51 11.30 0.31
N PRO A 161 4.58 10.86 -0.35
CA PRO A 161 5.81 11.64 -0.40
C PRO A 161 5.67 12.87 -1.29
N LYS A 162 6.39 13.91 -0.96
CA LYS A 162 6.60 15.04 -1.89
C LYS A 162 7.34 14.54 -3.13
N THR A 163 7.21 15.27 -4.23
CA THR A 163 8.00 15.01 -5.45
C THR A 163 9.50 14.92 -5.14
N GLY A 164 10.15 13.89 -5.67
CA GLY A 164 11.57 13.64 -5.42
C GLY A 164 11.92 13.05 -4.05
N HIS A 165 10.92 12.65 -3.25
CA HIS A 165 11.10 12.05 -1.93
C HIS A 165 10.60 10.60 -1.90
N ILE A 166 10.97 9.87 -0.86
CA ILE A 166 10.65 8.45 -0.68
C ILE A 166 9.82 8.28 0.61
N ALA A 167 8.64 7.68 0.49
CA ALA A 167 7.87 7.20 1.64
C ALA A 167 8.04 5.68 1.78
N ILE A 168 8.39 5.21 2.97
CA ILE A 168 8.54 3.78 3.29
C ILE A 168 7.48 3.44 4.34
N PHE A 169 6.44 2.72 3.92
CA PHE A 169 5.36 2.29 4.79
C PHE A 169 5.71 0.97 5.48
N ASP A 170 5.77 0.96 6.81
CA ASP A 170 5.84 -0.27 7.63
C ASP A 170 4.42 -0.63 8.05
N ARG A 171 3.83 -1.59 7.35
CA ARG A 171 2.38 -1.84 7.15
C ARG A 171 1.72 -0.74 6.30
N SER A 172 0.53 -1.01 5.77
CA SER A 172 -0.06 -0.13 4.76
C SER A 172 -1.58 -0.26 4.68
N TRP A 173 -2.17 0.26 3.60
CA TRP A 173 -3.59 0.12 3.23
C TRP A 173 -4.05 -1.33 3.07
N TYR A 174 -3.12 -2.25 2.87
CA TYR A 174 -3.40 -3.68 2.78
C TYR A 174 -3.90 -4.30 4.09
N GLY A 175 -3.77 -3.60 5.21
CA GLY A 175 -4.42 -3.96 6.47
C GLY A 175 -5.92 -4.21 6.33
N ARG A 176 -6.62 -3.49 5.43
CA ARG A 176 -8.05 -3.62 5.13
C ARG A 176 -8.43 -5.04 4.68
N VAL A 177 -7.61 -5.66 3.82
CA VAL A 177 -7.88 -7.00 3.26
C VAL A 177 -7.19 -8.13 4.02
N MET A 178 -6.44 -7.80 5.07
CA MET A 178 -5.75 -8.76 5.95
C MET A 178 -6.27 -8.65 7.39
N VAL A 179 -5.62 -7.85 8.24
CA VAL A 179 -5.92 -7.79 9.66
C VAL A 179 -7.34 -7.30 9.93
N GLU A 180 -7.81 -6.28 9.23
CA GLU A 180 -9.16 -5.74 9.46
C GLU A 180 -10.25 -6.72 9.03
N ARG A 181 -10.03 -7.48 7.94
CA ARG A 181 -10.87 -8.59 7.48
C ARG A 181 -10.93 -9.70 8.54
N LEU A 182 -9.78 -10.16 9.02
CA LEU A 182 -9.68 -11.35 9.88
C LEU A 182 -10.08 -11.07 11.33
N GLU A 183 -9.90 -9.84 11.80
CA GLU A 183 -10.32 -9.40 13.13
C GLU A 183 -11.75 -8.83 13.17
N GLY A 184 -12.42 -8.73 12.01
CA GLY A 184 -13.78 -8.22 11.92
C GLY A 184 -13.89 -6.70 12.16
N PHE A 185 -12.83 -5.93 11.88
CA PHE A 185 -12.84 -4.48 12.02
C PHE A 185 -13.49 -3.77 10.84
N CYS A 186 -13.81 -4.50 9.80
CA CYS A 186 -14.61 -4.04 8.67
C CYS A 186 -15.58 -5.13 8.21
N SER A 187 -16.67 -4.74 7.55
CA SER A 187 -17.64 -5.66 6.98
C SER A 187 -17.09 -6.40 5.75
N GLU A 188 -17.74 -7.50 5.39
CA GLU A 188 -17.39 -8.26 4.18
C GLU A 188 -17.45 -7.38 2.92
N ALA A 189 -18.51 -6.59 2.77
CA ALA A 189 -18.67 -5.69 1.63
C ALA A 189 -17.52 -4.66 1.54
N GLU A 190 -16.98 -4.20 2.67
CA GLU A 190 -15.87 -3.24 2.70
C GLU A 190 -14.55 -3.87 2.27
N TRP A 191 -14.17 -5.05 2.79
CA TRP A 191 -12.91 -5.64 2.38
C TRP A 191 -12.97 -6.26 0.97
N GLN A 192 -14.13 -6.73 0.52
CA GLN A 192 -14.30 -7.19 -0.86
C GLN A 192 -14.10 -6.06 -1.88
N ARG A 193 -14.67 -4.88 -1.60
CA ARG A 193 -14.52 -3.68 -2.40
C ARG A 193 -13.08 -3.14 -2.38
N ALA A 194 -12.38 -3.31 -1.26
CA ALA A 194 -11.06 -2.74 -1.05
C ALA A 194 -10.00 -3.20 -2.06
N TYR A 195 -10.12 -4.36 -2.67
CA TYR A 195 -9.18 -4.81 -3.71
C TYR A 195 -9.20 -3.88 -4.92
N ASP A 196 -10.38 -3.47 -5.37
CA ASP A 196 -10.52 -2.54 -6.49
C ASP A 196 -10.10 -1.12 -6.08
N GLU A 197 -10.47 -0.68 -4.88
CA GLU A 197 -10.07 0.62 -4.34
C GLU A 197 -8.55 0.75 -4.20
N ILE A 198 -7.87 -0.30 -3.77
CA ILE A 198 -6.40 -0.34 -3.65
C ILE A 198 -5.74 -0.29 -5.03
N ASN A 199 -6.22 -1.08 -5.97
CA ASN A 199 -5.69 -1.08 -7.34
C ASN A 199 -5.88 0.28 -8.01
N GLU A 200 -7.02 0.94 -7.78
CA GLU A 200 -7.26 2.29 -8.27
C GLU A 200 -6.31 3.31 -7.63
N PHE A 201 -6.17 3.27 -6.30
CA PHE A 201 -5.24 4.13 -5.56
C PHE A 201 -3.80 4.01 -6.09
N GLU A 202 -3.32 2.79 -6.27
CA GLU A 202 -1.97 2.56 -6.80
C GLU A 202 -1.83 2.94 -8.28
N ARG A 203 -2.90 2.79 -9.07
CA ARG A 203 -2.93 3.26 -10.45
C ARG A 203 -2.81 4.77 -10.53
N GLU A 204 -3.56 5.51 -9.71
CA GLU A 204 -3.48 6.97 -9.65
C GLU A 204 -2.07 7.44 -9.29
N LEU A 205 -1.42 6.78 -8.32
CA LEU A 205 -0.03 7.08 -7.95
C LEU A 205 0.94 6.85 -9.13
N THR A 206 0.81 5.71 -9.81
CA THR A 206 1.70 5.37 -10.93
C THR A 206 1.43 6.21 -12.16
N ASP A 207 0.18 6.59 -12.44
CA ASP A 207 -0.21 7.52 -13.50
C ASP A 207 0.35 8.92 -13.25
N ALA A 208 0.44 9.34 -11.97
CA ALA A 208 1.11 10.58 -11.56
C ALA A 208 2.65 10.49 -11.57
N GLY A 209 3.22 9.38 -12.02
CA GLY A 209 4.67 9.17 -12.13
C GLY A 209 5.36 8.70 -10.84
N THR A 210 4.61 8.25 -9.84
CA THR A 210 5.17 7.67 -8.61
C THR A 210 5.67 6.26 -8.87
N VAL A 211 6.88 5.95 -8.40
CA VAL A 211 7.39 4.57 -8.37
C VAL A 211 6.79 3.87 -7.15
N VAL A 212 5.99 2.82 -7.37
CA VAL A 212 5.41 2.01 -6.30
C VAL A 212 6.12 0.65 -6.24
N VAL A 213 6.68 0.29 -5.07
CA VAL A 213 7.34 -0.99 -4.84
C VAL A 213 6.73 -1.66 -3.62
N LYS A 214 6.21 -2.88 -3.78
CA LYS A 214 5.52 -3.61 -2.71
C LYS A 214 6.26 -4.88 -2.34
N PHE A 215 6.45 -5.08 -1.04
CA PHE A 215 7.12 -6.25 -0.49
C PHE A 215 6.22 -7.02 0.47
N TRP A 216 6.10 -8.32 0.22
CA TRP A 216 5.67 -9.29 1.20
C TRP A 216 6.90 -10.00 1.79
N VAL A 217 7.13 -9.85 3.10
CA VAL A 217 8.27 -10.47 3.79
C VAL A 217 7.86 -11.83 4.31
N GLN A 218 8.29 -12.89 3.59
CA GLN A 218 7.88 -14.27 3.81
C GLN A 218 8.86 -15.03 4.69
N ILE A 219 8.30 -15.78 5.64
CA ILE A 219 8.97 -16.82 6.46
C ILE A 219 7.99 -17.98 6.66
N ASP A 220 8.51 -19.12 7.07
CA ASP A 220 7.70 -20.23 7.55
C ASP A 220 7.29 -20.07 9.02
N LYS A 221 6.31 -20.88 9.42
CA LYS A 221 5.74 -20.90 10.77
C LYS A 221 6.77 -21.25 11.85
N ASP A 222 7.73 -22.13 11.54
CA ASP A 222 8.77 -22.56 12.48
C ASP A 222 9.82 -21.47 12.70
N THR A 223 10.23 -20.81 11.64
CA THR A 223 11.12 -19.63 11.70
C THR A 223 10.48 -18.51 12.53
N GLN A 224 9.17 -18.26 12.39
CA GLN A 224 8.47 -17.30 13.21
C GLN A 224 8.54 -17.66 14.69
N LEU A 225 8.22 -18.92 15.03
CA LEU A 225 8.26 -19.41 16.40
C LEU A 225 9.65 -19.27 17.02
N ALA A 226 10.69 -19.67 16.28
CA ALA A 226 12.07 -19.53 16.73
C ALA A 226 12.43 -18.06 17.03
N ARG A 227 11.97 -17.12 16.18
CA ARG A 227 12.20 -15.68 16.37
C ARG A 227 11.38 -15.09 17.52
N PHE A 228 10.17 -15.57 17.76
CA PHE A 228 9.37 -15.19 18.92
C PHE A 228 10.08 -15.59 20.22
N ARG A 229 10.54 -16.83 20.31
CA ARG A 229 11.32 -17.33 21.45
C ARG A 229 12.63 -16.55 21.65
N GLU A 230 13.34 -16.24 20.56
CA GLU A 230 14.54 -15.40 20.62
C GLU A 230 14.22 -14.02 21.23
N ARG A 231 13.11 -13.39 20.81
CA ARG A 231 12.69 -12.07 21.34
C ARG A 231 12.34 -12.17 22.83
N GLN A 232 11.60 -13.18 23.26
CA GLN A 232 11.25 -13.39 24.68
C GLN A 232 12.49 -13.58 25.56
N ASN A 233 13.50 -14.30 25.05
CA ASN A 233 14.73 -14.61 25.78
C ASN A 233 15.79 -13.49 25.72
N THR A 234 15.54 -12.40 24.97
CA THR A 234 16.48 -11.28 24.82
C THR A 234 15.87 -10.02 25.48
N PRO A 235 16.36 -9.57 26.65
CA PRO A 235 15.76 -8.47 27.40
C PRO A 235 15.49 -7.21 26.53
N GLU A 236 16.43 -6.83 25.67
CA GLU A 236 16.33 -5.64 24.81
C GLU A 236 15.33 -5.82 23.66
N LYS A 237 14.77 -7.03 23.47
CA LYS A 237 13.81 -7.35 22.40
C LYS A 237 12.44 -7.76 22.93
N GLN A 238 12.25 -7.94 24.22
CA GLN A 238 10.99 -8.39 24.82
C GLN A 238 9.82 -7.46 24.48
N TRP A 239 10.06 -6.15 24.42
CA TRP A 239 9.05 -5.15 24.02
C TRP A 239 8.53 -5.31 22.59
N LYS A 240 9.18 -6.14 21.75
CA LYS A 240 8.81 -6.41 20.34
C LYS A 240 7.89 -7.60 20.19
N ILE A 241 7.49 -8.24 21.26
CA ILE A 241 6.56 -9.37 21.22
C ILE A 241 5.40 -9.08 22.16
N THR A 242 4.20 -9.22 21.64
CA THR A 242 2.95 -8.94 22.32
C THR A 242 2.04 -10.16 22.28
N GLU A 243 0.96 -10.13 23.03
CA GLU A 243 -0.09 -11.16 22.96
C GLU A 243 -0.77 -11.19 21.58
N GLU A 244 -0.80 -10.05 20.89
CA GLU A 244 -1.31 -9.96 19.53
C GLU A 244 -0.50 -10.81 18.54
N ASP A 245 0.84 -10.81 18.65
CA ASP A 245 1.71 -11.65 17.81
C ASP A 245 1.35 -13.14 17.95
N TRP A 246 1.03 -13.60 19.18
CA TRP A 246 0.63 -14.98 19.43
C TRP A 246 -0.74 -15.30 18.88
N ARG A 247 -1.73 -14.42 19.06
CA ARG A 247 -3.07 -14.59 18.49
C ARG A 247 -3.03 -14.64 16.96
N ASN A 248 -2.25 -13.75 16.33
CA ASN A 248 -2.07 -13.76 14.87
C ASN A 248 -1.48 -15.09 14.39
N ARG A 249 -0.53 -15.64 15.15
CA ARG A 249 0.07 -16.95 14.84
C ARG A 249 -0.94 -18.10 14.93
N GLU A 250 -1.89 -18.07 15.86
CA GLU A 250 -2.95 -19.05 15.95
C GLU A 250 -3.85 -19.07 14.71
N LYS A 251 -4.03 -17.92 14.08
CA LYS A 251 -4.81 -17.75 12.85
C LYS A 251 -3.97 -17.87 11.56
N TRP A 252 -2.77 -18.48 11.64
CA TRP A 252 -1.81 -18.52 10.52
C TRP A 252 -2.45 -18.90 9.19
N ASP A 253 -3.21 -19.99 9.15
CA ASP A 253 -3.76 -20.55 7.93
C ASP A 253 -4.77 -19.56 7.30
N ALA A 254 -5.62 -18.93 8.11
CA ALA A 254 -6.56 -17.90 7.64
C ALA A 254 -5.83 -16.63 7.12
N TYR A 255 -4.71 -16.24 7.77
CA TYR A 255 -3.88 -15.16 7.27
C TYR A 255 -3.20 -15.54 5.94
N GLU A 256 -2.71 -16.77 5.79
CA GLU A 256 -2.08 -17.25 4.56
C GLU A 256 -3.06 -17.19 3.38
N GLU A 257 -4.29 -17.67 3.56
CA GLU A 257 -5.36 -17.56 2.55
C GLU A 257 -5.67 -16.09 2.19
N ALA A 258 -5.81 -15.21 3.18
CA ALA A 258 -6.08 -13.80 2.94
C ALA A 258 -4.93 -13.10 2.21
N VAL A 259 -3.69 -13.47 2.51
CA VAL A 259 -2.51 -12.94 1.84
C VAL A 259 -2.38 -13.46 0.41
N ASP A 260 -2.60 -14.75 0.18
CA ASP A 260 -2.59 -15.31 -1.17
C ASP A 260 -3.64 -14.64 -2.05
N GLU A 261 -4.86 -14.41 -1.53
CA GLU A 261 -5.89 -13.64 -2.24
C GLU A 261 -5.45 -12.20 -2.49
N MET A 262 -4.86 -11.53 -1.49
CA MET A 262 -4.34 -10.18 -1.63
C MET A 262 -3.28 -10.10 -2.74
N LEU A 263 -2.30 -10.97 -2.71
CA LEU A 263 -1.24 -11.01 -3.72
C LEU A 263 -1.81 -11.22 -5.12
N ALA A 264 -2.72 -12.19 -5.28
CA ALA A 264 -3.32 -12.53 -6.56
C ALA A 264 -4.21 -11.39 -7.12
N ARG A 265 -4.95 -10.68 -6.27
CA ARG A 265 -5.91 -9.64 -6.68
C ARG A 265 -5.32 -8.24 -6.79
N THR A 266 -4.10 -8.02 -6.31
CA THR A 266 -3.49 -6.68 -6.27
C THR A 266 -2.07 -6.61 -6.82
N SER A 267 -1.54 -7.69 -7.41
CA SER A 267 -0.26 -7.66 -8.13
C SER A 267 -0.49 -7.18 -9.56
N THR A 268 -0.48 -5.88 -9.79
CA THR A 268 -0.66 -5.31 -11.12
C THR A 268 0.67 -5.13 -11.85
N GLU A 269 0.65 -5.01 -13.17
CA GLU A 269 1.86 -4.75 -13.97
C GLU A 269 2.57 -3.46 -13.56
N ARG A 270 1.83 -2.45 -13.09
CA ARG A 270 2.36 -1.14 -12.68
C ARG A 270 2.91 -1.12 -11.26
N ALA A 271 2.32 -1.92 -10.37
CA ALA A 271 2.70 -2.06 -8.98
C ALA A 271 2.71 -3.54 -8.58
N PRO A 272 3.70 -4.33 -9.02
CA PRO A 272 3.79 -5.75 -8.71
C PRO A 272 4.17 -5.99 -7.25
N TRP A 273 3.66 -7.09 -6.69
CA TRP A 273 4.15 -7.62 -5.45
C TRP A 273 5.48 -8.37 -5.64
N HIS A 274 6.39 -8.17 -4.68
CA HIS A 274 7.64 -8.90 -4.61
C HIS A 274 7.73 -9.66 -3.28
N ILE A 275 7.80 -10.98 -3.36
CA ILE A 275 8.01 -11.81 -2.18
C ILE A 275 9.49 -11.76 -1.79
N LEU A 276 9.77 -11.45 -0.52
CA LEU A 276 11.10 -11.45 0.06
C LEU A 276 11.25 -12.66 0.97
N GLU A 277 11.96 -13.67 0.53
CA GLU A 277 12.29 -14.89 1.30
C GLU A 277 13.21 -14.48 2.45
N SER A 278 12.68 -14.47 3.69
CA SER A 278 13.35 -13.82 4.82
C SER A 278 13.76 -14.79 5.94
N VAL A 279 13.82 -16.09 5.65
CA VAL A 279 14.48 -17.05 6.55
C VAL A 279 15.94 -16.64 6.72
N ASP A 280 16.66 -16.39 5.62
CA ASP A 280 17.91 -15.65 5.69
C ASP A 280 17.65 -14.15 5.53
N LYS A 281 17.83 -13.40 6.62
CA LYS A 281 17.63 -11.94 6.64
C LYS A 281 18.62 -11.19 5.74
N ARG A 282 19.79 -11.75 5.44
CA ARG A 282 20.81 -11.11 4.59
C ARG A 282 20.37 -11.16 3.14
N TYR A 283 19.88 -12.31 2.70
CA TYR A 283 19.32 -12.50 1.37
C TYR A 283 18.15 -11.53 1.11
N ALA A 284 17.13 -11.55 1.98
CA ALA A 284 15.96 -10.70 1.85
C ALA A 284 16.30 -9.20 1.76
N ARG A 285 17.29 -8.73 2.52
CA ARG A 285 17.74 -7.33 2.51
C ARG A 285 18.37 -6.93 1.19
N ILE A 286 19.20 -7.80 0.63
CA ILE A 286 19.85 -7.52 -0.66
C ILE A 286 18.83 -7.60 -1.79
N LYS A 287 17.92 -8.58 -1.75
CA LYS A 287 16.83 -8.71 -2.74
C LYS A 287 15.98 -7.46 -2.76
N ALA A 288 15.52 -6.98 -1.61
CA ALA A 288 14.72 -5.75 -1.52
C ALA A 288 15.44 -4.53 -2.10
N MET A 289 16.70 -4.31 -1.71
CA MET A 289 17.48 -3.16 -2.22
C MET A 289 17.65 -3.22 -3.74
N ARG A 290 17.90 -4.41 -4.30
CA ARG A 290 18.02 -4.59 -5.76
C ARG A 290 16.72 -4.33 -6.50
N LEU A 291 15.60 -4.77 -5.94
CA LEU A 291 14.28 -4.52 -6.53
C LEU A 291 13.94 -3.03 -6.53
N VAL A 292 14.20 -2.32 -5.44
CA VAL A 292 14.04 -0.85 -5.39
C VAL A 292 14.95 -0.16 -6.40
N ILE A 293 16.23 -0.53 -6.49
CA ILE A 293 17.17 0.00 -7.47
C ILE A 293 16.64 -0.23 -8.90
N GLY A 294 16.18 -1.45 -9.18
CA GLY A 294 15.63 -1.81 -10.49
C GLY A 294 14.41 -0.98 -10.87
N ALA A 295 13.45 -0.86 -9.96
CA ALA A 295 12.22 -0.08 -10.19
C ALA A 295 12.51 1.42 -10.42
N ILE A 296 13.40 2.01 -9.63
CA ILE A 296 13.78 3.40 -9.78
C ILE A 296 14.48 3.61 -11.15
N ARG A 297 15.44 2.76 -11.51
CA ARG A 297 16.13 2.86 -12.81
C ARG A 297 15.16 2.76 -13.98
N GLN A 298 14.28 1.76 -13.96
CA GLN A 298 13.30 1.58 -15.02
C GLN A 298 12.44 2.83 -15.25
N THR A 299 12.16 3.59 -14.19
CA THR A 299 11.38 4.84 -14.29
C THR A 299 12.25 6.03 -14.74
N LEU A 300 13.49 6.12 -14.26
CA LEU A 300 14.39 7.22 -14.59
C LEU A 300 14.95 7.15 -16.02
N ASP A 301 15.00 5.95 -16.61
CA ASP A 301 15.50 5.69 -17.96
C ASP A 301 14.40 5.87 -19.04
N ARG A 302 13.14 6.07 -18.64
CA ARG A 302 12.01 6.43 -19.51
C ARG A 302 11.97 7.93 -19.78
#